data_10be355a7a1599e359f176390ba0c723
#
_entry.id   10be355a7a1599e359f176390ba0c723
#
_cell.length_a   1.000
_cell.length_b   1.000
_cell.length_c   1.000
_cell.angle_alpha   90.00
_cell.angle_beta   90.00
_cell.angle_gamma   90.00
#
_symmetry.space_group_name_H-M   'P 1'
#
loop_
_entity.id
_entity.type
_entity.pdbx_description
1 polymer ?
#
loop_
_entity_poly.entity_id
_entity_poly.type
_entity_poly.pdbx_seq_one_letter_code
_entity_poly.pdbx_strand_id
1 'polypeptide(L)'
;MYFYLSVVSMLLLFSCKAKQKEEDGNVTNEKTIYEIDLSKDFTGSTCDNLLLSDIVEDVEYVQLETTDDCLIGAGFFCAFTEKDIYVLNTNYKNEELFRFDRATGKFIRKIGQIGQGPKDMMRPGAIYADNNNVYASSSATNKIYVYDENGGFVRTIPLRRGWGGRITVIQNKYIIHNTGWDFMVRSDDDGSNRYEYGSRNLYIAANIQDMEGNTILAKCDTLQGEKPSVNLDFNPIRWYYNGELNFYDEVDNIIYAANENGFTPRYKLNLGKNRWVETGKLTKEFLKYIKIHYFQETADYLFIYWNQREKAYFARFNKKTEVLEVEEEEPFKSRFWHLYAYGPKNDIDGCETYFRQGCGNYEDMTGSILFTITPDNIDRVRKALEKTENVKFPEKRQQLLKMLDERKEDDNPILVIYKLKK
;
A
#
# COMPACT_ATOMS: atom_id res chain seq x y z
N MET A 1 38.95 0.60 -67.44
CA MET A 1 37.69 1.18 -67.96
C MET A 1 36.57 0.45 -67.23
N TYR A 2 36.15 0.95 -66.06
CA TYR A 2 35.15 0.33 -65.17
C TYR A 2 33.84 1.14 -65.27
N PHE A 3 32.78 0.44 -65.67
CA PHE A 3 31.42 0.99 -65.66
C PHE A 3 30.78 0.75 -64.26
N TYR A 4 30.39 1.85 -63.61
CA TYR A 4 29.53 1.81 -62.44
C TYR A 4 28.05 1.78 -62.90
N LEU A 5 27.36 0.69 -62.51
CA LEU A 5 25.89 0.63 -62.61
C LEU A 5 25.32 1.06 -61.23
N SER A 6 24.64 2.18 -61.20
CA SER A 6 23.82 2.65 -60.08
C SER A 6 22.42 2.02 -60.16
N VAL A 7 22.05 1.19 -59.16
CA VAL A 7 20.70 0.66 -59.00
C VAL A 7 19.95 1.65 -58.11
N VAL A 8 18.98 2.32 -58.69
CA VAL A 8 17.95 3.15 -57.99
C VAL A 8 16.84 2.21 -57.52
N SER A 9 16.72 2.00 -56.20
CA SER A 9 15.64 1.23 -55.60
C SER A 9 14.45 2.14 -55.38
N MET A 10 13.38 1.94 -56.14
CA MET A 10 12.10 2.63 -56.10
C MET A 10 11.19 1.97 -55.05
N LEU A 11 11.03 2.57 -53.90
CA LEU A 11 10.09 2.14 -52.85
C LEU A 11 8.65 2.53 -53.28
N LEU A 12 7.88 1.54 -53.69
CA LEU A 12 6.44 1.65 -53.92
C LEU A 12 5.72 1.57 -52.54
N LEU A 13 5.15 2.69 -52.10
CA LEU A 13 4.20 2.77 -51.01
C LEU A 13 2.85 2.25 -51.45
N PHE A 14 2.47 1.05 -51.07
CA PHE A 14 1.10 0.57 -51.17
C PHE A 14 0.29 1.12 -50.00
N SER A 15 -0.56 2.10 -50.27
CA SER A 15 -1.59 2.57 -49.37
C SER A 15 -2.79 1.61 -49.44
N CYS A 16 -2.94 0.72 -48.47
CA CYS A 16 -4.17 -0.02 -48.26
C CYS A 16 -5.18 0.87 -47.52
N LYS A 17 -6.17 1.37 -48.24
CA LYS A 17 -7.41 1.92 -47.67
C LYS A 17 -8.25 0.74 -47.17
N ALA A 18 -8.22 0.49 -45.85
CA ALA A 18 -9.21 -0.32 -45.20
C ALA A 18 -10.50 0.49 -45.03
N LYS A 19 -11.62 -0.04 -45.55
CA LYS A 19 -12.96 0.47 -45.29
C LYS A 19 -13.26 0.33 -43.80
N GLN A 20 -13.37 1.45 -43.07
CA GLN A 20 -13.99 1.45 -41.76
C GLN A 20 -15.46 1.10 -41.88
N LYS A 21 -15.85 0.03 -41.23
CA LYS A 21 -17.24 -0.19 -40.79
C LYS A 21 -17.47 0.75 -39.61
N GLU A 22 -18.40 1.65 -39.73
CA GLU A 22 -18.99 2.35 -38.62
C GLU A 22 -19.73 1.31 -37.75
N GLU A 23 -19.10 0.94 -36.61
CA GLU A 23 -19.83 0.39 -35.49
C GLU A 23 -20.11 1.55 -34.54
N ASP A 24 -21.38 1.88 -34.39
CA ASP A 24 -21.92 2.74 -33.34
C ASP A 24 -21.61 2.08 -31.98
N GLY A 25 -20.45 2.38 -31.43
CA GLY A 25 -20.03 2.07 -30.06
C GLY A 25 -19.90 3.39 -29.33
N ASN A 26 -20.71 3.56 -28.32
CA ASN A 26 -20.64 4.63 -27.34
C ASN A 26 -19.20 4.66 -26.73
N VAL A 27 -18.30 5.40 -27.37
CA VAL A 27 -16.97 5.69 -26.81
C VAL A 27 -17.19 6.71 -25.70
N THR A 28 -17.35 6.25 -24.48
CA THR A 28 -17.09 7.09 -23.33
C THR A 28 -15.63 7.52 -23.46
N ASN A 29 -15.41 8.82 -23.72
CA ASN A 29 -14.10 9.45 -23.63
C ASN A 29 -13.63 9.34 -22.18
N GLU A 30 -13.04 8.20 -21.81
CA GLU A 30 -12.34 8.09 -20.53
C GLU A 30 -11.15 9.05 -20.55
N LYS A 31 -11.21 10.01 -19.67
CA LYS A 31 -10.13 10.98 -19.46
C LYS A 31 -8.85 10.21 -19.12
N THR A 32 -7.84 10.37 -19.91
CA THR A 32 -6.61 9.58 -19.78
C THR A 32 -5.89 9.86 -18.45
N ILE A 33 -5.95 11.07 -17.89
CA ILE A 33 -5.32 11.46 -16.62
C ILE A 33 -6.17 12.54 -15.94
N TYR A 34 -6.42 12.38 -14.62
CA TYR A 34 -7.00 13.43 -13.80
C TYR A 34 -5.91 14.36 -13.24
N GLU A 35 -6.17 15.66 -13.19
CA GLU A 35 -5.29 16.64 -12.55
C GLU A 35 -5.94 17.13 -11.23
N ILE A 36 -5.21 17.02 -10.11
CA ILE A 36 -5.67 17.44 -8.79
C ILE A 36 -4.76 18.56 -8.29
N ASP A 37 -5.34 19.75 -8.06
CA ASP A 37 -4.59 20.93 -7.64
C ASP A 37 -4.52 21.05 -6.11
N LEU A 38 -3.36 20.71 -5.54
CA LEU A 38 -2.98 20.90 -4.15
C LEU A 38 -1.97 22.04 -3.96
N SER A 39 -1.76 22.90 -4.98
CA SER A 39 -0.82 24.02 -4.92
C SER A 39 -1.28 25.17 -4.06
N LYS A 40 -2.57 25.23 -3.76
CA LYS A 40 -3.21 26.27 -2.93
C LYS A 40 -2.86 26.09 -1.46
N ASP A 41 -2.85 27.20 -0.72
CA ASP A 41 -2.80 27.15 0.73
C ASP A 41 -4.22 26.90 1.26
N PHE A 42 -4.43 25.74 1.88
CA PHE A 42 -5.69 25.42 2.52
C PHE A 42 -5.74 26.10 3.90
N THR A 43 -6.76 26.92 4.12
CA THR A 43 -7.01 27.64 5.39
C THR A 43 -8.41 27.29 5.88
N GLY A 44 -8.54 26.14 6.52
CA GLY A 44 -9.84 25.62 6.95
C GLY A 44 -10.48 24.66 5.94
N SER A 45 -11.66 24.18 6.28
CA SER A 45 -12.41 23.22 5.49
C SER A 45 -13.17 23.92 4.35
N THR A 46 -13.23 23.27 3.18
CA THR A 46 -14.10 23.66 2.06
C THR A 46 -15.42 22.91 2.05
N CYS A 47 -15.53 21.86 2.89
CA CYS A 47 -16.74 21.10 3.14
C CYS A 47 -16.81 20.72 4.62
N ASP A 48 -18.00 20.42 5.09
CA ASP A 48 -18.23 19.90 6.42
C ASP A 48 -18.55 18.41 6.33
N ASN A 49 -17.97 17.62 7.25
CA ASN A 49 -18.31 16.22 7.48
C ASN A 49 -18.10 15.29 6.28
N LEU A 50 -16.84 15.04 5.95
CA LEU A 50 -16.50 13.83 5.20
C LEU A 50 -16.78 12.62 6.10
N LEU A 51 -17.64 11.73 5.63
CA LEU A 51 -18.09 10.57 6.41
C LEU A 51 -17.38 9.30 5.96
N LEU A 52 -17.10 8.40 6.91
CA LEU A 52 -16.53 7.10 6.56
C LEU A 52 -17.45 6.33 5.62
N SER A 53 -18.76 6.51 5.75
CA SER A 53 -19.72 5.93 4.83
C SER A 53 -19.68 6.49 3.40
N ASP A 54 -18.92 7.53 3.12
CA ASP A 54 -18.66 7.94 1.73
C ASP A 54 -17.73 6.93 1.03
N ILE A 55 -16.89 6.23 1.80
CA ILE A 55 -15.87 5.31 1.35
C ILE A 55 -16.28 3.84 1.57
N VAL A 56 -16.89 3.57 2.73
CA VAL A 56 -17.14 2.23 3.26
C VAL A 56 -18.61 1.85 3.11
N GLU A 57 -18.89 0.60 2.73
CA GLU A 57 -20.24 0.04 2.64
C GLU A 57 -20.61 -0.91 3.79
N ASP A 58 -19.61 -1.57 4.43
CA ASP A 58 -19.84 -2.55 5.51
C ASP A 58 -18.58 -2.68 6.39
N VAL A 59 -18.73 -3.28 7.55
CA VAL A 59 -17.65 -3.59 8.49
C VAL A 59 -17.74 -5.04 8.99
N GLU A 60 -16.60 -5.68 9.10
CA GLU A 60 -16.41 -7.03 9.63
C GLU A 60 -15.47 -6.98 10.84
N TYR A 61 -15.80 -7.72 11.92
CA TYR A 61 -14.94 -7.86 13.10
C TYR A 61 -14.50 -9.30 13.24
N VAL A 62 -13.20 -9.50 13.41
CA VAL A 62 -12.62 -10.83 13.62
C VAL A 62 -11.75 -10.80 14.88
N GLN A 63 -12.18 -11.48 15.95
CA GLN A 63 -11.36 -11.74 17.12
C GLN A 63 -10.43 -12.91 16.78
N LEU A 64 -9.13 -12.66 16.73
CA LEU A 64 -8.16 -13.73 16.53
C LEU A 64 -8.06 -14.59 17.80
N GLU A 65 -8.12 -15.90 17.63
CA GLU A 65 -8.02 -16.86 18.73
C GLU A 65 -6.71 -16.72 19.48
N THR A 66 -6.78 -16.79 20.80
CA THR A 66 -5.63 -16.67 21.70
C THR A 66 -5.31 -18.00 22.34
N THR A 67 -4.16 -18.56 22.00
CA THR A 67 -3.57 -19.74 22.63
C THR A 67 -2.06 -19.57 22.69
N ASP A 68 -1.38 -20.39 23.48
CA ASP A 68 0.09 -20.37 23.56
C ASP A 68 0.77 -20.62 22.20
N ASP A 69 0.06 -21.25 21.26
CA ASP A 69 0.57 -21.58 19.93
C ASP A 69 0.47 -20.43 18.92
N CYS A 70 -0.32 -19.38 19.19
CA CYS A 70 -0.62 -18.32 18.23
C CYS A 70 -0.67 -16.92 18.84
N LEU A 71 0.13 -16.65 19.86
CA LEU A 71 0.21 -15.32 20.47
C LEU A 71 0.81 -14.29 19.51
N ILE A 72 0.10 -13.17 19.33
CA ILE A 72 0.49 -12.07 18.46
C ILE A 72 1.01 -10.91 19.31
N GLY A 73 2.23 -10.47 19.02
CA GLY A 73 2.85 -9.32 19.69
C GLY A 73 2.38 -7.98 19.11
N ALA A 74 2.97 -6.89 19.61
CA ALA A 74 2.61 -5.53 19.24
C ALA A 74 2.89 -5.18 17.77
N GLY A 75 3.80 -5.91 17.10
CA GLY A 75 4.14 -5.69 15.70
C GLY A 75 3.75 -6.89 14.84
N PHE A 76 2.89 -6.67 13.86
CA PHE A 76 2.50 -7.73 12.92
C PHE A 76 2.05 -7.17 11.58
N PHE A 77 2.01 -8.05 10.57
CA PHE A 77 1.50 -7.78 9.23
C PHE A 77 0.40 -8.77 8.92
N CYS A 78 -0.62 -8.33 8.18
CA CYS A 78 -1.70 -9.19 7.74
C CYS A 78 -1.76 -9.29 6.22
N ALA A 79 -2.12 -10.48 5.74
CA ALA A 79 -2.57 -10.71 4.37
C ALA A 79 -3.86 -11.52 4.41
N PHE A 80 -4.72 -11.31 3.43
CA PHE A 80 -6.07 -11.85 3.44
C PHE A 80 -6.39 -12.56 2.14
N THR A 81 -7.14 -13.64 2.28
CA THR A 81 -7.86 -14.27 1.18
C THR A 81 -9.36 -14.23 1.50
N GLU A 82 -10.19 -14.81 0.65
CA GLU A 82 -11.61 -14.93 0.95
C GLU A 82 -11.89 -15.75 2.22
N LYS A 83 -11.04 -16.74 2.52
CA LYS A 83 -11.25 -17.73 3.59
C LYS A 83 -10.32 -17.55 4.77
N ASP A 84 -9.16 -16.95 4.58
CA ASP A 84 -8.06 -16.99 5.53
C ASP A 84 -7.53 -15.60 5.87
N ILE A 85 -6.98 -15.50 7.06
CA ILE A 85 -6.17 -14.41 7.54
C ILE A 85 -4.79 -14.96 7.85
N TYR A 86 -3.77 -14.38 7.23
CA TYR A 86 -2.38 -14.67 7.53
C TYR A 86 -1.80 -13.55 8.35
N VAL A 87 -1.15 -13.88 9.46
CA VAL A 87 -0.54 -12.92 10.37
C VAL A 87 0.93 -13.23 10.53
N LEU A 88 1.78 -12.35 10.04
CA LEU A 88 3.21 -12.39 10.31
C LEU A 88 3.48 -11.61 11.60
N ASN A 89 3.74 -12.31 12.68
CA ASN A 89 4.19 -11.74 13.93
C ASN A 89 5.67 -11.35 13.81
N THR A 90 6.00 -10.08 14.02
CA THR A 90 7.36 -9.54 13.85
C THR A 90 8.04 -9.26 15.18
N ASN A 91 7.56 -9.79 16.28
CA ASN A 91 8.23 -9.67 17.56
C ASN A 91 9.56 -10.43 17.50
N TYR A 92 10.69 -9.73 17.58
CA TYR A 92 12.06 -10.27 17.47
C TYR A 92 12.37 -11.51 18.32
N LYS A 93 11.56 -11.80 19.31
CA LYS A 93 11.72 -13.02 20.14
C LYS A 93 10.93 -14.20 19.61
N ASN A 94 9.83 -13.95 18.89
CA ASN A 94 8.91 -14.97 18.40
C ASN A 94 8.36 -14.53 17.03
N GLU A 95 9.24 -14.41 16.03
CA GLU A 95 8.79 -14.20 14.66
C GLU A 95 8.12 -15.47 14.17
N GLU A 96 6.85 -15.40 13.75
CA GLU A 96 6.09 -16.55 13.27
C GLU A 96 5.03 -16.10 12.26
N LEU A 97 4.68 -16.97 11.33
CA LEU A 97 3.61 -16.75 10.38
C LEU A 97 2.44 -17.70 10.70
N PHE A 98 1.30 -17.11 11.03
CA PHE A 98 0.09 -17.81 11.43
C PHE A 98 -0.97 -17.77 10.34
N ARG A 99 -1.78 -18.82 10.26
CA ARG A 99 -3.01 -18.87 9.48
C ARG A 99 -4.21 -18.99 10.42
N PHE A 100 -5.19 -18.13 10.22
CA PHE A 100 -6.48 -18.15 10.92
C PHE A 100 -7.61 -18.27 9.90
N ASP A 101 -8.71 -18.90 10.31
CA ASP A 101 -9.96 -18.90 9.57
C ASP A 101 -10.58 -17.50 9.62
N ARG A 102 -10.90 -16.91 8.47
CA ARG A 102 -11.38 -15.54 8.40
C ARG A 102 -12.77 -15.36 9.02
N ALA A 103 -13.65 -16.34 8.86
CA ALA A 103 -15.03 -16.22 9.35
C ALA A 103 -15.13 -16.30 10.86
N THR A 104 -14.25 -17.07 11.50
CA THR A 104 -14.33 -17.39 12.93
C THR A 104 -13.18 -16.83 13.76
N GLY A 105 -12.08 -16.40 13.14
CA GLY A 105 -10.85 -16.00 13.81
C GLY A 105 -10.08 -17.16 14.44
N LYS A 106 -10.49 -18.41 14.23
CA LYS A 106 -9.84 -19.58 14.82
C LYS A 106 -8.48 -19.84 14.21
N PHE A 107 -7.50 -20.14 15.06
CA PHE A 107 -6.18 -20.55 14.64
C PHE A 107 -6.24 -21.89 13.89
N ILE A 108 -5.62 -21.94 12.73
CA ILE A 108 -5.54 -23.16 11.92
C ILE A 108 -4.17 -23.79 12.09
N ARG A 109 -3.10 -23.04 11.83
CA ARG A 109 -1.71 -23.53 11.93
C ARG A 109 -0.66 -22.43 11.76
N LYS A 110 0.58 -22.80 12.02
CA LYS A 110 1.77 -22.05 11.60
C LYS A 110 2.07 -22.36 10.13
N ILE A 111 2.61 -21.37 9.42
CA ILE A 111 3.04 -21.47 8.02
C ILE A 111 4.56 -21.38 7.97
N GLY A 112 5.19 -22.44 7.45
CA GLY A 112 6.64 -22.51 7.36
C GLY A 112 7.33 -22.47 8.73
N GLN A 113 8.60 -22.12 8.73
CA GLN A 113 9.42 -21.98 9.92
C GLN A 113 10.35 -20.77 9.78
N ILE A 114 10.56 -20.05 10.88
CA ILE A 114 11.56 -18.98 10.96
C ILE A 114 12.88 -19.63 11.41
N GLY A 115 13.95 -19.39 10.64
CA GLY A 115 15.24 -20.00 10.94
C GLY A 115 16.30 -19.70 9.89
N GLN A 116 17.37 -20.52 9.89
CA GLN A 116 18.50 -20.41 8.96
C GLN A 116 18.62 -21.60 8.00
N GLY A 117 17.69 -22.52 8.06
CA GLY A 117 17.63 -23.66 7.15
C GLY A 117 17.27 -23.24 5.70
N PRO A 118 17.50 -24.10 4.71
CA PRO A 118 17.31 -23.77 3.29
C PRO A 118 15.84 -23.50 2.92
N LYS A 119 14.91 -23.95 3.74
CA LYS A 119 13.47 -23.75 3.57
C LYS A 119 12.87 -22.79 4.61
N ASP A 120 13.69 -22.32 5.54
CA ASP A 120 13.24 -21.46 6.63
C ASP A 120 13.22 -19.99 6.18
N MET A 121 12.22 -19.25 6.64
CA MET A 121 12.19 -17.81 6.48
C MET A 121 13.21 -17.17 7.41
N MET A 122 14.00 -16.23 6.90
CA MET A 122 14.89 -15.42 7.71
C MET A 122 14.41 -13.97 7.71
N ARG A 123 14.01 -13.46 8.87
CA ARG A 123 13.56 -12.07 9.06
C ARG A 123 12.56 -11.62 7.99
N PRO A 124 11.40 -12.25 7.89
CA PRO A 124 10.38 -11.80 6.94
C PRO A 124 9.88 -10.41 7.34
N GLY A 125 9.75 -9.51 6.36
CA GLY A 125 9.37 -8.09 6.57
C GLY A 125 8.01 -7.73 6.00
N ALA A 126 7.45 -8.55 5.11
CA ALA A 126 6.11 -8.38 4.57
C ALA A 126 5.57 -9.71 4.04
N ILE A 127 4.26 -9.82 3.99
CA ILE A 127 3.56 -10.99 3.45
C ILE A 127 2.53 -10.57 2.41
N TYR A 128 2.25 -11.48 1.51
CA TYR A 128 1.16 -11.45 0.55
C TYR A 128 0.54 -12.85 0.48
N ALA A 129 -0.74 -12.96 0.25
CA ALA A 129 -1.42 -14.24 0.08
C ALA A 129 -2.38 -14.18 -1.10
N ASP A 130 -2.44 -15.27 -1.84
CA ASP A 130 -3.50 -15.57 -2.80
C ASP A 130 -4.21 -16.87 -2.38
N ASN A 131 -5.16 -17.33 -3.19
CA ASN A 131 -5.94 -18.52 -2.84
C ASN A 131 -5.13 -19.82 -2.80
N ASN A 132 -3.89 -19.85 -3.23
CA ASN A 132 -3.06 -21.05 -3.33
C ASN A 132 -1.80 -20.98 -2.48
N ASN A 133 -1.23 -19.75 -2.32
CA ASN A 133 0.09 -19.60 -1.75
C ASN A 133 0.17 -18.41 -0.79
N VAL A 134 1.12 -18.50 0.11
CA VAL A 134 1.56 -17.41 0.99
C VAL A 134 3.00 -17.06 0.62
N TYR A 135 3.24 -15.79 0.44
CA TYR A 135 4.53 -15.21 0.03
C TYR A 135 5.06 -14.35 1.18
N ALA A 136 6.23 -14.68 1.68
CA ALA A 136 6.90 -13.92 2.73
C ALA A 136 8.22 -13.33 2.18
N SER A 137 8.30 -12.01 2.09
CA SER A 137 9.51 -11.34 1.60
C SER A 137 10.51 -11.09 2.72
N SER A 138 11.80 -11.28 2.44
CA SER A 138 12.88 -11.03 3.39
C SER A 138 13.95 -10.12 2.79
N SER A 139 14.21 -9.01 3.45
CA SER A 139 15.33 -8.13 3.11
C SER A 139 16.68 -8.72 3.47
N ALA A 140 16.73 -9.55 4.51
CA ALA A 140 17.97 -10.15 4.97
C ALA A 140 18.56 -11.17 3.96
N THR A 141 17.69 -11.79 3.17
CA THR A 141 18.10 -12.80 2.17
C THR A 141 17.84 -12.37 0.74
N ASN A 142 17.20 -11.22 0.52
CA ASN A 142 16.73 -10.80 -0.80
C ASN A 142 15.91 -11.88 -1.52
N LYS A 143 15.00 -12.52 -0.79
CA LYS A 143 14.17 -13.61 -1.29
C LYS A 143 12.73 -13.43 -0.85
N ILE A 144 11.84 -14.02 -1.64
CA ILE A 144 10.48 -14.34 -1.25
C ILE A 144 10.41 -15.83 -1.01
N TYR A 145 9.94 -16.22 0.16
CA TYR A 145 9.63 -17.61 0.50
C TYR A 145 8.18 -17.87 0.16
N VAL A 146 7.92 -18.94 -0.57
CA VAL A 146 6.57 -19.32 -0.99
C VAL A 146 6.18 -20.62 -0.29
N TYR A 147 5.05 -20.58 0.38
CA TYR A 147 4.43 -21.73 1.07
C TYR A 147 3.04 -21.96 0.51
N ASP A 148 2.60 -23.19 0.51
CA ASP A 148 1.20 -23.52 0.26
C ASP A 148 0.31 -23.18 1.49
N GLU A 149 -0.99 -23.24 1.31
CA GLU A 149 -1.95 -22.99 2.40
C GLU A 149 -1.81 -23.94 3.60
N ASN A 150 -1.15 -25.09 3.44
CA ASN A 150 -0.89 -26.05 4.48
C ASN A 150 0.45 -25.85 5.18
N GLY A 151 1.19 -24.80 4.81
CA GLY A 151 2.49 -24.46 5.37
C GLY A 151 3.65 -25.25 4.76
N GLY A 152 3.39 -26.02 3.71
CA GLY A 152 4.42 -26.73 2.94
C GLY A 152 5.27 -25.74 2.13
N PHE A 153 6.61 -25.86 2.22
CA PHE A 153 7.52 -25.06 1.43
C PHE A 153 7.40 -25.41 -0.06
N VAL A 154 7.12 -24.42 -0.90
CA VAL A 154 7.02 -24.57 -2.35
C VAL A 154 8.34 -24.23 -3.02
N ARG A 155 8.82 -22.99 -2.84
CA ARG A 155 10.07 -22.49 -3.44
C ARG A 155 10.52 -21.17 -2.82
N THR A 156 11.67 -20.68 -3.25
CA THR A 156 12.08 -19.29 -3.09
C THR A 156 12.08 -18.57 -4.43
N ILE A 157 11.80 -17.27 -4.40
CA ILE A 157 11.90 -16.38 -5.56
C ILE A 157 12.93 -15.31 -5.22
N PRO A 158 13.97 -15.08 -6.05
CA PRO A 158 14.92 -14.00 -5.80
C PRO A 158 14.25 -12.63 -5.89
N LEU A 159 14.59 -11.72 -4.98
CA LEU A 159 14.33 -10.30 -5.09
C LEU A 159 15.62 -9.62 -5.53
N ARG A 160 15.68 -9.15 -6.77
CA ARG A 160 16.93 -8.60 -7.32
C ARG A 160 17.25 -7.21 -6.84
N ARG A 161 16.29 -6.45 -6.36
CA ARG A 161 16.53 -5.09 -5.89
C ARG A 161 15.66 -4.81 -4.68
N GLY A 162 16.29 -4.28 -3.67
CA GLY A 162 15.64 -3.63 -2.57
C GLY A 162 15.35 -4.53 -1.39
N TRP A 163 15.15 -3.86 -0.33
CA TRP A 163 14.69 -4.39 0.94
C TRP A 163 13.37 -5.09 0.72
N GLY A 164 13.14 -6.19 1.39
CA GLY A 164 11.91 -6.97 1.31
C GLY A 164 10.69 -6.16 1.71
N GLY A 165 10.40 -5.15 0.89
CA GLY A 165 9.24 -4.30 1.01
C GLY A 165 7.97 -5.04 0.62
N ARG A 166 6.86 -4.31 0.60
CA ARG A 166 5.57 -4.85 0.20
C ARG A 166 5.65 -5.44 -1.20
N ILE A 167 5.13 -6.64 -1.34
CA ILE A 167 5.04 -7.36 -2.61
C ILE A 167 3.58 -7.54 -2.99
N THR A 168 3.32 -7.63 -4.28
CA THR A 168 2.04 -8.03 -4.86
C THR A 168 2.30 -9.03 -5.95
N VAL A 169 1.60 -10.14 -5.95
CA VAL A 169 1.71 -11.17 -6.98
C VAL A 169 0.57 -11.02 -7.97
N ILE A 170 0.88 -10.90 -9.25
CA ILE A 170 -0.10 -10.75 -10.32
C ILE A 170 -0.14 -12.05 -11.14
N GLN A 171 -1.35 -12.64 -11.23
CA GLN A 171 -1.63 -13.82 -12.04
C GLN A 171 -0.66 -15.00 -11.83
N ASN A 172 -0.02 -15.10 -10.65
CA ASN A 172 1.03 -16.08 -10.34
C ASN A 172 2.22 -16.08 -11.32
N LYS A 173 2.45 -14.97 -12.03
CA LYS A 173 3.51 -14.82 -13.03
C LYS A 173 4.46 -13.68 -12.73
N TYR A 174 3.96 -12.61 -12.15
CA TYR A 174 4.73 -11.38 -11.93
C TYR A 174 4.63 -10.94 -10.49
N ILE A 175 5.69 -10.29 -10.03
CA ILE A 175 5.75 -9.70 -8.71
C ILE A 175 6.02 -8.22 -8.87
N ILE A 176 5.13 -7.40 -8.31
CA ILE A 176 5.37 -5.97 -8.15
C ILE A 176 5.87 -5.74 -6.73
N HIS A 177 6.98 -5.06 -6.60
CA HIS A 177 7.49 -4.63 -5.32
C HIS A 177 8.03 -3.21 -5.38
N ASN A 178 7.98 -2.52 -4.25
CA ASN A 178 8.50 -1.18 -4.09
C ASN A 178 9.82 -1.25 -3.36
N THR A 179 10.82 -0.61 -3.89
CA THR A 179 12.18 -0.68 -3.34
C THR A 179 12.62 0.60 -2.65
N GLY A 180 12.01 1.74 -3.01
CA GLY A 180 12.51 3.03 -2.59
C GLY A 180 13.86 3.36 -3.25
N TRP A 181 14.88 3.59 -2.44
CA TRP A 181 16.23 3.92 -2.94
C TRP A 181 16.93 2.72 -3.56
N ASP A 182 17.69 2.96 -4.65
CA ASP A 182 18.56 1.94 -5.24
C ASP A 182 19.79 1.73 -4.36
N PHE A 183 19.79 0.62 -3.63
CA PHE A 183 20.98 0.12 -2.98
C PHE A 183 21.71 -0.78 -3.96
N MET A 184 22.86 -0.36 -4.46
CA MET A 184 23.74 -1.27 -5.19
C MET A 184 24.33 -2.25 -4.19
N VAL A 185 24.02 -3.53 -4.37
CA VAL A 185 24.75 -4.61 -3.72
C VAL A 185 26.04 -4.79 -4.50
N ARG A 186 27.17 -4.37 -3.94
CA ARG A 186 28.47 -4.80 -4.40
C ARG A 186 28.83 -6.08 -3.66
N SER A 187 29.04 -7.16 -4.40
CA SER A 187 29.71 -8.33 -3.87
C SER A 187 31.22 -8.01 -3.87
N ASP A 188 31.83 -7.99 -2.70
CA ASP A 188 33.29 -7.94 -2.59
C ASP A 188 33.88 -9.30 -3.00
N ASP A 189 35.17 -9.34 -3.36
CA ASP A 189 35.86 -10.56 -3.82
C ASP A 189 35.87 -11.69 -2.76
N ASP A 190 35.55 -11.39 -1.52
CA ASP A 190 35.41 -12.34 -0.41
C ASP A 190 33.99 -12.94 -0.27
N GLY A 191 33.06 -12.58 -1.16
CA GLY A 191 31.66 -13.01 -1.12
C GLY A 191 30.81 -12.25 -0.11
N SER A 192 31.33 -11.22 0.55
CA SER A 192 30.53 -10.34 1.39
C SER A 192 29.75 -9.35 0.53
N ASN A 193 28.49 -9.09 0.93
CA ASN A 193 27.65 -8.11 0.27
C ASN A 193 27.75 -6.78 1.03
N ARG A 194 28.34 -5.78 0.42
CA ARG A 194 28.25 -4.40 0.89
C ARG A 194 27.07 -3.69 0.23
N TYR A 195 26.22 -3.12 1.05
CA TYR A 195 25.18 -2.21 0.59
C TYR A 195 25.79 -0.81 0.48
N GLU A 196 26.19 -0.41 -0.72
CA GLU A 196 26.51 0.97 -0.99
C GLU A 196 25.28 1.67 -1.58
N TYR A 197 24.95 2.84 -1.05
CA TYR A 197 24.05 3.75 -1.74
C TYR A 197 24.59 3.96 -3.14
N GLY A 198 23.80 3.67 -4.15
CA GLY A 198 24.22 3.85 -5.52
C GLY A 198 24.77 5.27 -5.70
N SER A 199 25.86 5.39 -6.45
CA SER A 199 26.48 6.68 -6.78
C SER A 199 25.54 7.60 -7.59
N ARG A 200 24.38 7.08 -7.96
CA ARG A 200 23.30 7.77 -8.67
C ARG A 200 22.17 7.93 -7.68
N ASN A 201 21.63 9.12 -7.56
CA ASN A 201 20.43 9.43 -6.79
C ASN A 201 19.19 8.77 -7.45
N LEU A 202 19.22 7.45 -7.60
CA LEU A 202 18.19 6.68 -8.27
C LEU A 202 17.15 6.22 -7.26
N TYR A 203 15.92 6.63 -7.47
CA TYR A 203 14.75 6.19 -6.74
C TYR A 203 13.95 5.21 -7.61
N ILE A 204 13.56 4.08 -7.04
CA ILE A 204 12.74 3.09 -7.73
C ILE A 204 11.37 3.05 -7.05
N ALA A 205 10.38 3.69 -7.67
CA ALA A 205 9.03 3.74 -7.15
C ALA A 205 8.36 2.36 -7.20
N ALA A 206 8.56 1.62 -8.28
CA ALA A 206 8.05 0.27 -8.43
C ALA A 206 8.93 -0.56 -9.38
N ASN A 207 8.99 -1.86 -9.12
CA ASN A 207 9.68 -2.83 -9.97
C ASN A 207 8.76 -4.02 -10.25
N ILE A 208 8.63 -4.39 -11.52
CA ILE A 208 7.93 -5.60 -11.97
C ILE A 208 9.01 -6.62 -12.31
N GLN A 209 8.95 -7.78 -11.69
CA GLN A 209 9.82 -8.91 -11.95
C GLN A 209 9.04 -10.17 -12.27
N ASP A 210 9.67 -11.12 -12.97
CA ASP A 210 9.15 -12.47 -13.12
C ASP A 210 9.36 -13.33 -11.86
N MET A 211 8.91 -14.56 -11.90
CA MET A 211 9.05 -15.51 -10.78
C MET A 211 10.48 -16.06 -10.63
N GLU A 212 11.37 -15.80 -11.57
CA GLU A 212 12.80 -16.11 -11.55
C GLU A 212 13.63 -14.94 -10.99
N GLY A 213 13.00 -13.80 -10.71
CA GLY A 213 13.62 -12.60 -10.16
C GLY A 213 14.21 -11.67 -11.22
N ASN A 214 13.91 -11.87 -12.50
CA ASN A 214 14.36 -10.95 -13.55
C ASN A 214 13.45 -9.74 -13.59
N THR A 215 14.06 -8.54 -13.55
CA THR A 215 13.29 -7.28 -13.73
C THR A 215 12.80 -7.21 -15.16
N ILE A 216 11.48 -7.08 -15.31
CA ILE A 216 10.80 -6.85 -16.59
C ILE A 216 10.72 -5.35 -16.85
N LEU A 217 10.26 -4.60 -15.86
CA LEU A 217 10.10 -3.16 -15.94
C LEU A 217 10.31 -2.51 -14.57
N ALA A 218 10.92 -1.34 -14.54
CA ALA A 218 11.05 -0.55 -13.32
C ALA A 218 10.69 0.92 -13.59
N LYS A 219 9.90 1.51 -12.69
CA LYS A 219 9.69 2.96 -12.63
C LYS A 219 10.82 3.55 -11.81
N CYS A 220 11.73 4.21 -12.50
CA CYS A 220 12.94 4.76 -11.90
C CYS A 220 13.00 6.26 -12.17
N ASP A 221 13.35 7.03 -11.14
CA ASP A 221 13.56 8.46 -11.22
C ASP A 221 14.93 8.84 -10.66
N THR A 222 15.55 9.87 -11.22
CA THR A 222 16.80 10.42 -10.73
C THR A 222 16.51 11.66 -9.91
N LEU A 223 16.82 11.64 -8.63
CA LEU A 223 16.67 12.80 -7.76
C LEU A 223 17.81 13.79 -8.01
N GLN A 224 17.46 15.06 -8.11
CA GLN A 224 18.44 16.14 -8.20
C GLN A 224 18.73 16.66 -6.78
N GLY A 225 20.01 16.66 -6.39
CA GLY A 225 20.45 17.18 -5.10
C GLY A 225 21.45 16.29 -4.37
N GLU A 226 21.82 16.71 -3.16
CA GLU A 226 22.65 15.91 -2.27
C GLU A 226 21.87 14.68 -1.81
N LYS A 227 22.60 13.58 -1.55
CA LYS A 227 22.01 12.32 -1.04
C LYS A 227 21.14 12.62 0.17
N PRO A 228 19.90 12.10 0.20
CA PRO A 228 19.06 12.25 1.38
C PRO A 228 19.78 11.62 2.58
N SER A 229 19.80 12.33 3.69
CA SER A 229 20.27 11.76 4.95
C SER A 229 19.24 10.76 5.40
N VAL A 230 19.56 9.51 5.23
CA VAL A 230 19.01 8.29 5.84
C VAL A 230 17.65 8.46 6.55
N ASN A 231 16.68 7.66 6.15
CA ASN A 231 15.40 7.35 6.83
C ASN A 231 14.20 8.26 6.51
N LEU A 232 14.06 8.69 5.28
CA LEU A 232 12.71 8.97 4.84
C LEU A 232 12.08 7.64 4.47
N ASP A 233 11.00 7.30 5.16
CA ASP A 233 10.14 6.17 4.81
C ASP A 233 9.44 6.49 3.48
N PHE A 234 10.19 6.43 2.38
CA PHE A 234 9.65 6.40 1.05
C PHE A 234 9.07 5.01 0.79
N ASN A 235 8.10 4.65 1.59
CA ASN A 235 7.25 3.54 1.25
C ASN A 235 6.21 4.11 0.29
N PRO A 236 6.25 3.78 -1.00
CA PRO A 236 5.24 4.26 -1.93
C PRO A 236 3.87 3.89 -1.40
N ILE A 237 3.00 4.91 -1.37
CA ILE A 237 1.62 4.72 -0.98
C ILE A 237 0.97 3.89 -2.07
N ARG A 238 0.31 2.80 -1.69
CA ARG A 238 -0.34 1.91 -2.63
C ARG A 238 -1.69 1.42 -2.11
N TRP A 239 -2.59 1.14 -3.02
CA TRP A 239 -3.92 0.59 -2.75
C TRP A 239 -4.43 -0.19 -3.95
N TYR A 240 -5.47 -0.96 -3.74
CA TYR A 240 -6.14 -1.68 -4.82
C TYR A 240 -7.43 -0.99 -5.21
N TYR A 241 -7.68 -0.91 -6.50
CA TYR A 241 -8.93 -0.45 -7.06
C TYR A 241 -9.22 -1.20 -8.36
N ASN A 242 -10.43 -1.76 -8.51
CA ASN A 242 -10.83 -2.61 -9.64
C ASN A 242 -9.87 -3.77 -9.94
N GLY A 243 -9.27 -4.36 -8.91
CA GLY A 243 -8.31 -5.46 -9.07
C GLY A 243 -6.93 -5.04 -9.56
N GLU A 244 -6.69 -3.74 -9.76
CA GLU A 244 -5.38 -3.20 -10.12
C GLU A 244 -4.67 -2.59 -8.91
N LEU A 245 -3.37 -2.80 -8.84
CA LEU A 245 -2.51 -2.13 -7.89
C LEU A 245 -2.26 -0.70 -8.35
N ASN A 246 -2.56 0.26 -7.48
CA ASN A 246 -2.21 1.66 -7.69
C ASN A 246 -1.09 2.05 -6.73
N PHE A 247 -0.19 2.92 -7.17
CA PHE A 247 0.84 3.49 -6.31
C PHE A 247 1.11 4.95 -6.65
N TYR A 248 1.49 5.72 -5.65
CA TYR A 248 1.89 7.11 -5.80
C TYR A 248 3.40 7.22 -5.87
N ASP A 249 3.89 7.85 -6.93
CA ASP A 249 5.30 8.21 -7.08
C ASP A 249 5.51 9.65 -6.60
N GLU A 250 6.19 9.81 -5.48
CA GLU A 250 6.45 11.13 -4.88
C GLU A 250 7.42 11.98 -5.71
N VAL A 251 8.19 11.36 -6.62
CA VAL A 251 9.18 12.10 -7.42
C VAL A 251 8.53 12.89 -8.53
N ASP A 252 7.58 12.29 -9.24
CA ASP A 252 6.87 13.00 -10.31
C ASP A 252 5.47 13.48 -9.90
N ASN A 253 5.02 13.11 -8.71
CA ASN A 253 3.68 13.39 -8.15
C ASN A 253 2.56 12.81 -8.99
N ILE A 254 2.78 11.61 -9.54
CA ILE A 254 1.81 10.90 -10.35
C ILE A 254 1.40 9.60 -9.64
N ILE A 255 0.11 9.31 -9.72
CA ILE A 255 -0.44 8.02 -9.33
C ILE A 255 -0.52 7.14 -10.57
N TYR A 256 0.05 5.96 -10.47
CA TYR A 256 0.07 4.96 -11.53
C TYR A 256 -0.76 3.74 -11.14
N ALA A 257 -1.47 3.17 -12.12
CA ALA A 257 -1.89 1.78 -12.06
C ALA A 257 -0.76 0.89 -12.56
N ALA A 258 -0.56 -0.25 -11.90
CA ALA A 258 0.49 -1.20 -12.24
C ALA A 258 -0.11 -2.58 -12.55
N ASN A 259 0.26 -3.13 -13.69
CA ASN A 259 -0.11 -4.48 -14.09
C ASN A 259 1.04 -5.12 -14.89
N GLU A 260 0.82 -6.30 -15.45
CA GLU A 260 1.82 -7.04 -16.22
C GLU A 260 2.32 -6.31 -17.49
N ASN A 261 1.57 -5.32 -17.98
CA ASN A 261 1.94 -4.55 -19.17
C ASN A 261 2.72 -3.27 -18.84
N GLY A 262 2.76 -2.88 -17.56
CA GLY A 262 3.53 -1.72 -17.12
C GLY A 262 2.81 -0.79 -16.16
N PHE A 263 3.16 0.50 -16.26
CA PHE A 263 2.68 1.57 -15.39
C PHE A 263 1.88 2.57 -16.21
N THR A 264 0.59 2.69 -15.89
CA THR A 264 -0.32 3.63 -16.57
C THR A 264 -0.62 4.80 -15.64
N PRO A 265 -0.30 6.07 -16.01
CA PRO A 265 -0.61 7.23 -15.18
C PRO A 265 -2.12 7.44 -15.12
N ARG A 266 -2.64 7.71 -13.91
CA ARG A 266 -4.07 7.92 -13.66
C ARG A 266 -4.38 9.30 -13.09
N TYR A 267 -3.58 9.76 -12.14
CA TYR A 267 -3.77 11.06 -11.49
C TYR A 267 -2.43 11.78 -11.39
N LYS A 268 -2.46 13.08 -11.63
CA LYS A 268 -1.32 13.99 -11.45
C LYS A 268 -1.66 14.99 -10.36
N LEU A 269 -0.82 15.06 -9.32
CA LEU A 269 -0.97 16.02 -8.25
C LEU A 269 -0.12 17.25 -8.52
N ASN A 270 -0.76 18.42 -8.65
CA ASN A 270 -0.06 19.68 -8.70
C ASN A 270 0.17 20.18 -7.26
N LEU A 271 1.37 20.03 -6.73
CA LEU A 271 1.74 20.49 -5.39
C LEU A 271 2.31 21.93 -5.41
N GLY A 272 2.67 22.45 -6.58
CA GLY A 272 3.24 23.81 -6.74
C GLY A 272 4.42 24.08 -5.80
N LYS A 273 4.40 25.23 -5.13
CA LYS A 273 5.40 25.63 -4.11
C LYS A 273 5.35 24.77 -2.84
N ASN A 274 4.28 24.02 -2.62
CA ASN A 274 4.09 23.16 -1.44
C ASN A 274 4.72 21.78 -1.64
N ARG A 275 5.32 21.53 -2.80
CA ARG A 275 6.09 20.32 -3.06
C ARG A 275 7.35 20.33 -2.21
N TRP A 276 7.55 19.23 -1.46
CA TRP A 276 8.82 19.02 -0.82
C TRP A 276 9.84 18.50 -1.84
N VAL A 277 10.98 19.17 -1.92
CA VAL A 277 12.14 18.72 -2.70
C VAL A 277 13.22 18.40 -1.69
N GLU A 278 13.64 17.16 -1.62
CA GLU A 278 14.61 16.72 -0.66
C GLU A 278 15.96 17.37 -0.86
N THR A 279 16.44 18.10 0.16
CA THR A 279 17.74 18.80 0.17
C THR A 279 18.72 18.21 1.17
N GLY A 280 18.72 16.91 1.39
CA GLY A 280 19.75 16.21 2.13
C GLY A 280 19.68 16.29 3.68
N LYS A 281 18.89 17.17 4.30
CA LYS A 281 18.70 17.22 5.76
C LYS A 281 17.23 17.36 6.12
N LEU A 282 16.72 16.40 6.88
CA LEU A 282 15.44 16.53 7.57
C LEU A 282 15.55 17.64 8.64
N THR A 283 15.08 18.83 8.30
CA THR A 283 14.89 19.92 9.25
C THR A 283 13.40 20.07 9.52
N LYS A 284 13.02 20.78 10.59
CA LYS A 284 11.59 21.09 10.85
C LYS A 284 10.92 21.83 9.68
N GLU A 285 11.68 22.26 8.71
CA GLU A 285 11.18 22.91 7.49
C GLU A 285 10.35 21.98 6.62
N PHE A 286 10.58 20.64 6.65
CA PHE A 286 9.78 19.71 5.88
C PHE A 286 8.28 19.78 6.24
N LEU A 287 7.94 20.17 7.47
CA LEU A 287 6.55 20.34 7.92
C LEU A 287 5.80 21.44 7.17
N LYS A 288 6.50 22.34 6.48
CA LYS A 288 5.87 23.38 5.65
C LYS A 288 5.28 22.84 4.36
N TYR A 289 5.76 21.70 3.91
CA TYR A 289 5.41 21.09 2.64
C TYR A 289 4.30 20.05 2.80
N ILE A 290 3.68 19.68 1.69
CA ILE A 290 2.69 18.62 1.64
C ILE A 290 3.40 17.28 1.77
N LYS A 291 2.99 16.49 2.75
CA LYS A 291 3.33 15.07 2.87
C LYS A 291 2.06 14.26 2.75
N ILE A 292 1.94 13.56 1.63
CA ILE A 292 0.82 12.64 1.40
C ILE A 292 1.05 11.37 2.24
N HIS A 293 -0.02 10.87 2.85
CA HIS A 293 0.04 9.68 3.69
C HIS A 293 -0.84 8.54 3.23
N TYR A 294 -1.92 8.87 2.50
CA TYR A 294 -2.92 7.88 2.19
C TYR A 294 -3.72 8.25 0.96
N PHE A 295 -4.05 7.22 0.17
CA PHE A 295 -5.04 7.28 -0.89
C PHE A 295 -6.01 6.13 -0.74
N GLN A 296 -7.25 6.39 -1.06
CA GLN A 296 -8.28 5.37 -1.24
C GLN A 296 -9.18 5.75 -2.40
N GLU A 297 -9.67 4.77 -3.13
CA GLU A 297 -10.45 5.02 -4.33
C GLU A 297 -11.74 4.21 -4.33
N THR A 298 -12.83 4.85 -4.77
CA THR A 298 -14.12 4.25 -5.09
C THR A 298 -14.49 4.58 -6.53
N ALA A 299 -15.65 4.10 -7.03
CA ALA A 299 -16.10 4.42 -8.39
C ALA A 299 -16.15 5.93 -8.66
N ASP A 300 -16.66 6.71 -7.72
CA ASP A 300 -16.92 8.15 -7.90
C ASP A 300 -15.82 9.05 -7.36
N TYR A 301 -14.98 8.57 -6.43
CA TYR A 301 -14.07 9.43 -5.68
C TYR A 301 -12.67 8.87 -5.54
N LEU A 302 -11.68 9.80 -5.48
CA LEU A 302 -10.36 9.55 -4.90
C LEU A 302 -10.26 10.33 -3.59
N PHE A 303 -9.99 9.62 -2.49
CA PHE A 303 -9.75 10.20 -1.17
C PHE A 303 -8.25 10.36 -0.95
N ILE A 304 -7.87 11.50 -0.38
CA ILE A 304 -6.47 11.88 -0.17
C ILE A 304 -6.32 12.36 1.26
N TYR A 305 -5.30 11.85 1.96
CA TYR A 305 -4.91 12.36 3.27
C TYR A 305 -3.48 12.89 3.22
N TRP A 306 -3.28 14.12 3.72
CA TRP A 306 -1.95 14.73 3.81
C TRP A 306 -1.80 15.62 5.03
N ASN A 307 -0.54 15.89 5.40
CA ASN A 307 -0.17 16.90 6.37
C ASN A 307 0.53 18.05 5.68
N GLN A 308 0.31 19.28 6.18
CA GLN A 308 1.00 20.49 5.79
C GLN A 308 0.99 21.49 6.93
N ARG A 309 2.13 22.10 7.25
CA ARG A 309 2.24 23.16 8.30
C ARG A 309 1.66 22.75 9.66
N GLU A 310 1.97 21.54 10.09
CA GLU A 310 1.44 20.95 11.34
C GLU A 310 -0.07 20.75 11.38
N LYS A 311 -0.76 20.85 10.26
CA LYS A 311 -2.18 20.56 10.09
C LYS A 311 -2.37 19.27 9.31
N ALA A 312 -3.49 18.64 9.51
CA ALA A 312 -3.92 17.46 8.78
C ALA A 312 -5.12 17.80 7.90
N TYR A 313 -5.16 17.22 6.71
CA TYR A 313 -6.23 17.42 5.76
C TYR A 313 -6.68 16.09 5.21
N PHE A 314 -7.98 15.91 5.16
CA PHE A 314 -8.62 14.83 4.46
C PHE A 314 -9.44 15.39 3.31
N ALA A 315 -9.35 14.81 2.12
CA ALA A 315 -10.02 15.34 0.95
C ALA A 315 -10.71 14.26 0.14
N ARG A 316 -11.73 14.68 -0.59
CA ARG A 316 -12.51 13.90 -1.53
C ARG A 316 -12.47 14.59 -2.89
N PHE A 317 -11.85 13.94 -3.88
CA PHE A 317 -11.86 14.37 -5.27
C PHE A 317 -12.94 13.62 -6.03
N ASN A 318 -13.92 14.34 -6.55
CA ASN A 318 -14.99 13.77 -7.37
C ASN A 318 -14.51 13.59 -8.81
N LYS A 319 -14.45 12.35 -9.30
CA LYS A 319 -13.94 12.00 -10.64
C LYS A 319 -14.82 12.55 -11.77
N LYS A 320 -16.12 12.73 -11.53
CA LYS A 320 -17.06 13.19 -12.55
C LYS A 320 -17.08 14.71 -12.69
N THR A 321 -17.05 15.43 -11.57
CA THR A 321 -17.12 16.89 -11.54
C THR A 321 -15.74 17.54 -11.44
N GLU A 322 -14.70 16.76 -11.13
CA GLU A 322 -13.32 17.20 -10.87
C GLU A 322 -13.20 18.23 -9.72
N VAL A 323 -14.15 18.21 -8.80
CA VAL A 323 -14.16 19.07 -7.62
C VAL A 323 -13.41 18.39 -6.49
N LEU A 324 -12.49 19.12 -5.86
CA LEU A 324 -11.80 18.71 -4.63
C LEU A 324 -12.46 19.40 -3.43
N GLU A 325 -13.01 18.60 -2.53
CA GLU A 325 -13.53 19.01 -1.23
C GLU A 325 -12.52 18.64 -0.16
N VAL A 326 -12.22 19.55 0.76
CA VAL A 326 -11.16 19.40 1.77
C VAL A 326 -11.73 19.69 3.14
N GLU A 327 -11.45 18.80 4.08
CA GLU A 327 -11.70 18.97 5.51
C GLU A 327 -10.36 19.12 6.25
N GLU A 328 -10.25 20.19 7.07
CA GLU A 328 -9.11 20.38 7.96
C GLU A 328 -9.38 19.62 9.26
N GLU A 329 -8.45 18.79 9.69
CA GLU A 329 -8.54 18.01 10.90
C GLU A 329 -7.49 18.42 11.91
N GLU A 330 -7.82 18.30 13.20
CA GLU A 330 -6.86 18.46 14.28
C GLU A 330 -5.92 17.26 14.33
N PRO A 331 -4.62 17.44 14.01
CA PRO A 331 -3.68 16.34 14.06
C PRO A 331 -3.34 15.96 15.49
N PHE A 332 -3.20 14.67 15.76
CA PHE A 332 -2.59 14.25 17.02
C PHE A 332 -1.12 13.86 16.80
N LYS A 333 -0.27 14.21 17.78
CA LYS A 333 1.17 13.97 17.71
C LYS A 333 1.51 12.57 18.20
N SER A 334 2.21 11.80 17.36
CA SER A 334 2.85 10.57 17.84
C SER A 334 4.21 10.87 18.46
N ARG A 335 4.78 9.88 19.18
CA ARG A 335 6.13 9.96 19.76
C ARG A 335 7.26 10.19 18.73
N PHE A 336 6.98 9.95 17.44
CA PHE A 336 7.98 9.90 16.38
C PHE A 336 7.83 11.00 15.32
N TRP A 337 7.32 12.19 15.68
CA TRP A 337 7.19 13.33 14.75
C TRP A 337 6.14 13.14 13.62
N HIS A 338 5.44 12.02 13.60
CA HIS A 338 4.38 11.82 12.66
C HIS A 338 3.11 12.48 13.17
N LEU A 339 2.53 13.34 12.35
CA LEU A 339 1.20 13.85 12.56
C LEU A 339 0.22 12.81 12.00
N TYR A 340 -0.75 12.42 12.79
CA TYR A 340 -1.82 11.55 12.35
C TYR A 340 -3.13 12.32 12.40
N ALA A 341 -4.06 11.98 11.53
CA ALA A 341 -5.43 12.37 11.64
C ALA A 341 -6.31 11.14 11.86
N TYR A 342 -7.47 11.39 12.44
CA TYR A 342 -8.44 10.34 12.66
C TYR A 342 -9.12 9.90 11.36
N GLY A 343 -9.05 10.72 10.30
CA GLY A 343 -9.77 10.50 9.06
C GLY A 343 -11.24 10.94 9.15
N PRO A 344 -12.06 10.58 8.15
CA PRO A 344 -13.44 11.01 8.10
C PRO A 344 -14.21 10.49 9.31
N LYS A 345 -15.22 11.25 9.75
CA LYS A 345 -16.08 10.86 10.86
C LYS A 345 -16.67 9.47 10.61
N ASN A 346 -16.45 8.56 11.56
CA ASN A 346 -16.97 7.21 11.46
C ASN A 346 -18.45 7.16 11.84
N ASP A 347 -19.31 7.23 10.84
CA ASP A 347 -20.75 7.06 10.92
C ASP A 347 -21.22 5.63 10.59
N ILE A 348 -20.28 4.70 10.40
CA ILE A 348 -20.56 3.28 10.15
C ILE A 348 -20.93 2.59 11.45
N ASP A 349 -20.02 2.53 12.39
CA ASP A 349 -20.14 1.86 13.69
C ASP A 349 -19.71 2.74 14.87
N GLY A 350 -19.07 3.88 14.59
CA GLY A 350 -18.57 4.81 15.60
C GLY A 350 -17.22 4.42 16.21
N CYS A 351 -16.58 3.37 15.70
CA CYS A 351 -15.25 3.00 16.13
C CYS A 351 -14.23 4.06 15.72
N GLU A 352 -13.22 4.28 16.56
CA GLU A 352 -12.11 5.15 16.18
C GLU A 352 -11.32 4.53 15.05
N THR A 353 -11.11 5.27 13.97
CA THR A 353 -10.34 4.84 12.80
C THR A 353 -9.16 5.79 12.56
N TYR A 354 -8.09 5.24 12.04
CA TYR A 354 -6.93 6.03 11.60
C TYR A 354 -6.63 5.73 10.16
N PHE A 355 -6.53 6.79 9.38
CA PHE A 355 -6.03 6.70 8.02
C PHE A 355 -4.53 6.90 8.04
N ARG A 356 -3.81 5.81 8.22
CA ARG A 356 -2.36 5.79 8.18
C ARG A 356 -1.88 4.74 7.21
N GLN A 357 -0.95 5.12 6.34
CA GLN A 357 -0.13 4.14 5.65
C GLN A 357 0.64 3.32 6.69
N GLY A 358 0.51 2.00 6.63
CA GLY A 358 1.25 1.09 7.49
C GLY A 358 0.66 0.82 8.87
N CYS A 359 -0.52 1.31 9.21
CA CYS A 359 -1.31 0.74 10.29
C CYS A 359 -1.92 -0.57 9.80
N GLY A 360 -1.34 -1.68 10.26
CA GLY A 360 -1.53 -2.96 9.64
C GLY A 360 -0.95 -2.96 8.23
N ASN A 361 0.23 -3.48 8.04
CA ASN A 361 0.77 -3.77 6.72
C ASN A 361 -0.12 -4.83 6.09
N TYR A 362 -1.09 -4.37 5.33
CA TYR A 362 -2.26 -5.09 4.92
C TYR A 362 -2.33 -5.11 3.41
N GLU A 363 -2.33 -6.29 2.87
CA GLU A 363 -2.51 -6.52 1.45
C GLU A 363 -3.83 -7.25 1.23
N ASP A 364 -4.84 -6.50 0.86
CA ASP A 364 -6.13 -7.03 0.43
C ASP A 364 -6.44 -6.58 -0.98
N MET A 365 -6.51 -7.52 -1.89
CA MET A 365 -6.89 -7.29 -3.28
C MET A 365 -8.27 -6.65 -3.44
N THR A 366 -9.11 -6.71 -2.41
CA THR A 366 -10.43 -6.08 -2.39
C THR A 366 -10.36 -4.58 -2.06
N GLY A 367 -9.21 -4.12 -1.54
CA GLY A 367 -9.00 -2.73 -1.15
C GLY A 367 -9.68 -2.34 0.17
N SER A 368 -9.99 -3.29 1.06
CA SER A 368 -10.58 -2.99 2.38
C SER A 368 -9.63 -2.14 3.24
N ILE A 369 -10.15 -1.45 4.25
CA ILE A 369 -9.38 -0.72 5.25
C ILE A 369 -9.30 -1.57 6.50
N LEU A 370 -8.09 -1.83 6.99
CA LEU A 370 -7.87 -2.57 8.24
C LEU A 370 -7.54 -1.62 9.38
N PHE A 371 -8.27 -1.77 10.46
CA PHE A 371 -7.93 -1.24 11.78
C PHE A 371 -7.80 -2.38 12.78
N THR A 372 -6.96 -2.23 13.81
CA THR A 372 -6.72 -3.26 14.80
C THR A 372 -7.00 -2.74 16.21
N ILE A 373 -7.76 -3.52 16.99
CA ILE A 373 -7.98 -3.23 18.39
C ILE A 373 -7.05 -4.11 19.22
N THR A 374 -6.16 -3.45 19.93
CA THR A 374 -5.15 -4.06 20.78
C THR A 374 -5.33 -3.57 22.22
N PRO A 375 -4.66 -4.17 23.22
CA PRO A 375 -4.72 -3.67 24.59
C PRO A 375 -4.42 -2.18 24.72
N ASP A 376 -3.49 -1.67 23.89
CA ASP A 376 -3.04 -0.27 23.97
C ASP A 376 -4.08 0.76 23.54
N ASN A 377 -5.07 0.36 22.74
CA ASN A 377 -6.07 1.30 22.19
C ASN A 377 -7.53 1.00 22.60
N ILE A 378 -7.77 -0.07 23.35
CA ILE A 378 -9.13 -0.53 23.70
C ILE A 378 -9.96 0.55 24.42
N ASP A 379 -9.38 1.24 25.41
CA ASP A 379 -10.07 2.28 26.16
C ASP A 379 -10.47 3.46 25.29
N ARG A 380 -9.63 3.80 24.32
CA ARG A 380 -9.91 4.87 23.35
C ARG A 380 -11.02 4.47 22.39
N VAL A 381 -10.99 3.22 21.92
CA VAL A 381 -12.05 2.66 21.08
C VAL A 381 -13.39 2.67 21.82
N ARG A 382 -13.44 2.23 23.09
CA ARG A 382 -14.66 2.28 23.91
C ARG A 382 -15.20 3.70 24.03
N LYS A 383 -14.36 4.67 24.36
CA LYS A 383 -14.76 6.08 24.47
C LYS A 383 -15.30 6.62 23.14
N ALA A 384 -14.72 6.24 22.02
CA ALA A 384 -15.22 6.64 20.71
C ALA A 384 -16.62 6.06 20.43
N LEU A 385 -16.80 4.76 20.71
CA LEU A 385 -18.08 4.07 20.57
C LEU A 385 -19.18 4.67 21.46
N GLU A 386 -18.85 5.05 22.69
CA GLU A 386 -19.79 5.69 23.63
C GLU A 386 -20.18 7.12 23.19
N LYS A 387 -19.23 7.86 22.64
CA LYS A 387 -19.41 9.27 22.26
C LYS A 387 -20.14 9.44 20.94
N THR A 388 -20.02 8.50 20.03
CA THR A 388 -20.60 8.63 18.68
C THR A 388 -22.10 8.37 18.73
N GLU A 389 -22.87 9.39 18.39
CA GLU A 389 -24.29 9.27 18.18
C GLU A 389 -24.58 8.92 16.71
N ASN A 390 -25.71 8.26 16.45
CA ASN A 390 -26.23 8.01 15.10
C ASN A 390 -25.22 7.32 14.14
N VAL A 391 -25.10 6.01 14.27
CA VAL A 391 -24.35 5.16 13.34
C VAL A 391 -25.29 4.45 12.37
N LYS A 392 -24.80 4.12 11.18
CA LYS A 392 -25.56 3.41 10.14
C LYS A 392 -25.82 1.95 10.51
N PHE A 393 -24.86 1.31 11.21
CA PHE A 393 -24.94 -0.09 11.61
C PHE A 393 -24.90 -0.25 13.14
N PRO A 394 -25.98 0.12 13.86
CA PRO A 394 -26.02 0.02 15.32
C PRO A 394 -25.85 -1.42 15.82
N GLU A 395 -26.28 -2.42 15.05
CA GLU A 395 -26.09 -3.84 15.36
C GLU A 395 -24.59 -4.24 15.32
N LYS A 396 -23.84 -3.72 14.35
CA LYS A 396 -22.38 -3.93 14.27
C LYS A 396 -21.67 -3.30 15.46
N ARG A 397 -22.08 -2.07 15.83
CA ARG A 397 -21.57 -1.42 17.04
C ARG A 397 -21.82 -2.27 18.29
N GLN A 398 -23.02 -2.82 18.46
CA GLN A 398 -23.34 -3.67 19.60
C GLN A 398 -22.51 -4.98 19.57
N GLN A 399 -22.31 -5.55 18.40
CA GLN A 399 -21.42 -6.70 18.22
C GLN A 399 -20.00 -6.37 18.72
N LEU A 400 -19.44 -5.24 18.28
CA LEU A 400 -18.10 -4.83 18.71
C LEU A 400 -18.04 -4.58 20.23
N LEU A 401 -19.00 -3.86 20.80
CA LEU A 401 -19.06 -3.64 22.26
C LEU A 401 -19.08 -4.95 23.02
N LYS A 402 -19.88 -5.93 22.58
CA LYS A 402 -19.92 -7.26 23.19
C LYS A 402 -18.55 -7.96 23.10
N MET A 403 -17.90 -7.91 21.95
CA MET A 403 -16.55 -8.51 21.80
C MET A 403 -15.54 -7.86 22.73
N LEU A 404 -15.62 -6.53 22.91
CA LEU A 404 -14.76 -5.80 23.84
C LEU A 404 -15.02 -6.17 25.32
N ASP A 405 -16.28 -6.48 25.68
CA ASP A 405 -16.66 -6.89 27.05
C ASP A 405 -16.23 -8.31 27.37
N GLU A 406 -16.27 -9.21 26.39
CA GLU A 406 -15.86 -10.61 26.52
C GLU A 406 -14.32 -10.80 26.47
N ARG A 407 -13.59 -9.77 25.98
CA ARG A 407 -12.14 -9.83 25.78
C ARG A 407 -11.37 -9.81 27.10
N LYS A 408 -10.29 -10.61 27.16
CA LYS A 408 -9.29 -10.58 28.24
C LYS A 408 -8.12 -9.66 27.87
N GLU A 409 -7.35 -9.25 28.88
CA GLU A 409 -6.20 -8.35 28.71
C GLU A 409 -5.15 -8.89 27.73
N ASP A 410 -4.88 -10.19 27.79
CA ASP A 410 -3.85 -10.87 26.99
C ASP A 410 -4.39 -11.44 25.66
N ASP A 411 -5.63 -11.16 25.30
CA ASP A 411 -6.18 -11.68 24.05
C ASP A 411 -5.53 -11.06 22.82
N ASN A 412 -5.40 -11.85 21.77
CA ASN A 412 -4.97 -11.42 20.45
C ASN A 412 -5.82 -10.26 19.91
N PRO A 413 -5.33 -9.47 18.97
CA PRO A 413 -6.07 -8.32 18.43
C PRO A 413 -7.44 -8.69 17.85
N ILE A 414 -8.38 -7.74 17.93
CA ILE A 414 -9.57 -7.74 17.09
C ILE A 414 -9.21 -7.02 15.80
N LEU A 415 -9.47 -7.66 14.67
CA LEU A 415 -9.35 -7.04 13.36
C LEU A 415 -10.68 -6.39 12.99
N VAL A 416 -10.64 -5.11 12.63
CA VAL A 416 -11.79 -4.36 12.13
C VAL A 416 -11.54 -4.10 10.64
N ILE A 417 -12.34 -4.74 9.79
CA ILE A 417 -12.15 -4.74 8.33
C ILE A 417 -13.32 -3.98 7.71
N TYR A 418 -13.04 -2.77 7.25
CA TYR A 418 -14.03 -1.95 6.55
C TYR A 418 -14.03 -2.28 5.06
N LYS A 419 -15.16 -2.74 4.54
CA LYS A 419 -15.35 -3.02 3.12
C LYS A 419 -15.61 -1.74 2.35
N LEU A 420 -14.86 -1.53 1.29
CA LEU A 420 -14.98 -0.34 0.46
C LEU A 420 -16.16 -0.44 -0.50
N LYS A 421 -16.76 0.70 -0.79
CA LYS A 421 -17.68 0.87 -1.90
C LYS A 421 -16.97 0.58 -3.22
N LYS A 422 -17.65 -0.15 -4.11
CA LYS A 422 -17.18 -0.43 -5.46
C LYS A 422 -17.36 0.75 -6.40
#